data_b4a127c304d2fba477318875b69a9e7a
#
_entry.id   b4a127c304d2fba477318875b69a9e7a
#
_cell.length_a   1.000
_cell.length_b   1.000
_cell.length_c   1.000
_cell.angle_alpha   90.00
_cell.angle_beta   90.00
_cell.angle_gamma   90.00
#
_symmetry.space_group_name_H-M   'P 1'
#
loop_
_entity.id
_entity.type
_entity.pdbx_description
1 polymer ?
#
loop_
_entity_poly.entity_id
_entity_poly.type
_entity_poly.pdbx_seq_one_letter_code
_entity_poly.pdbx_strand_id
1 'polypeptide(L)'
;MSLRESVESDYKTALKSKDKNKISTYRLILSGIKDLDISNRSGAGKKETDDEDIKKLLKKMIKQRSESIELYKKNNRKDLQDIEEQEVAIISRYLPKQISEEDTKKICEEVIKSTGANSIKDMGKVMGELKKNNADSIDFSKAGAIIKELLKQKWNTQKSTYKK
;
A
#
# COMPACT_ATOMS: atom_id res chain seq x y z
N MET A 1 -17.57 9.58 9.85
CA MET A 1 -16.38 9.89 10.69
C MET A 1 -15.13 9.94 9.80
N SER A 2 -14.38 11.02 9.88
CA SER A 2 -13.12 11.15 9.12
C SER A 2 -12.05 10.20 9.67
N LEU A 3 -11.01 9.92 8.86
CA LEU A 3 -9.87 9.12 9.34
C LEU A 3 -9.19 9.77 10.55
N ARG A 4 -9.05 11.09 10.54
CA ARG A 4 -8.50 11.85 11.67
C ARG A 4 -9.27 11.59 12.95
N GLU A 5 -10.59 11.75 12.90
CA GLU A 5 -11.46 11.51 14.07
C GLU A 5 -11.39 10.07 14.56
N SER A 6 -11.32 9.11 13.65
CA SER A 6 -11.16 7.69 14.00
C SER A 6 -9.86 7.43 14.75
N VAL A 7 -8.73 7.97 14.25
CA VAL A 7 -7.41 7.84 14.92
C VAL A 7 -7.41 8.50 16.29
N GLU A 8 -7.99 9.71 16.41
CA GLU A 8 -8.08 10.43 17.68
C GLU A 8 -8.93 9.67 18.71
N SER A 9 -10.05 9.09 18.28
CA SER A 9 -10.92 8.28 19.13
C SER A 9 -10.21 7.02 19.62
N ASP A 10 -9.53 6.31 18.73
CA ASP A 10 -8.78 5.10 19.07
C ASP A 10 -7.60 5.40 19.98
N TYR A 11 -6.94 6.53 19.79
CA TYR A 11 -5.88 7.01 20.69
C TYR A 11 -6.40 7.23 22.10
N LYS A 12 -7.54 7.89 22.25
CA LYS A 12 -8.18 8.09 23.56
C LYS A 12 -8.54 6.75 24.25
N THR A 13 -9.01 5.79 23.46
CA THR A 13 -9.30 4.43 23.95
C THR A 13 -8.03 3.71 24.40
N ALA A 14 -6.95 3.82 23.61
CA ALA A 14 -5.66 3.24 23.96
C ALA A 14 -5.08 3.83 25.26
N LEU A 15 -5.23 5.13 25.46
CA LEU A 15 -4.83 5.78 26.73
C LEU A 15 -5.55 5.20 27.94
N LYS A 16 -6.85 4.94 27.80
CA LYS A 16 -7.67 4.33 28.88
C LYS A 16 -7.25 2.89 29.18
N SER A 17 -6.93 2.12 28.15
CA SER A 17 -6.50 0.73 28.28
C SER A 17 -5.02 0.58 28.70
N LYS A 18 -4.27 1.67 28.72
CA LYS A 18 -2.83 1.71 29.04
C LYS A 18 -1.96 0.79 28.15
N ASP A 19 -2.40 0.51 26.95
CA ASP A 19 -1.65 -0.27 25.95
C ASP A 19 -0.53 0.60 25.36
N LYS A 20 0.67 0.41 25.85
CA LYS A 20 1.85 1.21 25.48
C LYS A 20 2.16 1.18 23.98
N ASN A 21 2.01 0.03 23.35
CA ASN A 21 2.32 -0.14 21.94
C ASN A 21 1.31 0.60 21.04
N LYS A 22 0.03 0.48 21.36
CA LYS A 22 -1.02 1.24 20.67
C LYS A 22 -0.86 2.75 20.88
N ILE A 23 -0.63 3.17 22.12
CA ILE A 23 -0.41 4.59 22.45
C ILE A 23 0.73 5.17 21.62
N SER A 24 1.87 4.48 21.58
CA SER A 24 3.05 4.90 20.82
C SER A 24 2.74 4.99 19.31
N THR A 25 2.06 3.98 18.77
CA THR A 25 1.71 3.95 17.33
C THR A 25 0.75 5.08 16.97
N TYR A 26 -0.30 5.30 17.74
CA TYR A 26 -1.24 6.40 17.49
C TYR A 26 -0.60 7.77 17.63
N ARG A 27 0.34 7.96 18.56
CA ARG A 27 1.11 9.21 18.66
C ARG A 27 1.90 9.48 17.39
N LEU A 28 2.54 8.47 16.82
CA LEU A 28 3.28 8.60 15.56
C LEU A 28 2.36 8.97 14.40
N ILE A 29 1.19 8.35 14.31
CA ILE A 29 0.19 8.69 13.28
C ILE A 29 -0.27 10.13 13.44
N LEU A 30 -0.66 10.55 14.64
CA LEU A 30 -1.14 11.91 14.90
C LEU A 30 -0.06 12.96 14.67
N SER A 31 1.18 12.66 15.02
CA SER A 31 2.35 13.51 14.72
C SER A 31 2.53 13.69 13.21
N GLY A 32 2.44 12.61 12.44
CA GLY A 32 2.52 12.66 10.99
C GLY A 32 1.38 13.47 10.36
N ILE A 33 0.15 13.34 10.87
CA ILE A 33 -0.99 14.14 10.42
C ILE A 33 -0.75 15.63 10.71
N LYS A 34 -0.20 15.96 11.86
CA LYS A 34 0.15 17.33 12.22
C LYS A 34 1.20 17.91 11.28
N ASP A 35 2.21 17.13 10.91
CA ASP A 35 3.22 17.53 9.93
C ASP A 35 2.60 17.78 8.56
N LEU A 36 1.64 16.97 8.13
CA LEU A 36 0.86 17.19 6.91
C LEU A 36 0.06 18.50 6.98
N ASP A 37 -0.58 18.77 8.11
CA ASP A 37 -1.32 20.03 8.31
C ASP A 37 -0.42 21.25 8.13
N ILE A 38 0.77 21.19 8.70
CA ILE A 38 1.76 22.28 8.57
C ILE A 38 2.21 22.42 7.13
N SER A 39 2.56 21.34 6.47
CA SER A 39 3.00 21.31 5.08
C SER A 39 1.92 21.83 4.13
N ASN A 40 0.68 21.39 4.31
CA ASN A 40 -0.44 21.78 3.46
C ASN A 40 -0.83 23.26 3.64
N ARG A 41 -0.63 23.84 4.83
CA ARG A 41 -0.91 25.25 5.10
C ARG A 41 0.18 26.19 4.59
N SER A 42 1.43 25.74 4.56
CA SER A 42 2.58 26.56 4.15
C SER A 42 2.93 26.45 2.66
N GLY A 43 2.34 25.50 1.94
CA GLY A 43 2.58 25.29 0.51
C GLY A 43 1.88 26.30 -0.39
N ALA A 44 2.29 26.38 -1.65
CA ALA A 44 1.73 27.28 -2.67
C ALA A 44 0.24 27.03 -2.97
N GLY A 45 -0.25 25.83 -2.70
CA GLY A 45 -1.66 25.44 -2.87
C GLY A 45 -2.33 25.14 -1.53
N LYS A 46 -2.39 26.13 -0.62
CA LYS A 46 -3.02 25.99 0.70
C LYS A 46 -4.28 25.12 0.66
N LYS A 47 -4.23 23.94 1.27
CA LYS A 47 -5.38 23.05 1.39
C LYS A 47 -5.48 22.49 2.80
N GLU A 48 -6.64 22.00 3.16
CA GLU A 48 -6.82 21.20 4.36
C GLU A 48 -6.34 19.77 4.10
N THR A 49 -5.79 19.13 5.13
CA THR A 49 -5.41 17.71 5.07
C THR A 49 -6.67 16.85 5.03
N ASP A 50 -6.86 16.12 3.96
CA ASP A 50 -8.01 15.24 3.74
C ASP A 50 -7.68 13.76 4.07
N ASP A 51 -8.67 12.91 3.98
CA ASP A 51 -8.51 11.48 4.24
C ASP A 51 -7.55 10.80 3.25
N GLU A 52 -7.48 11.30 2.01
CA GLU A 52 -6.53 10.76 1.01
C GLU A 52 -5.07 11.07 1.37
N ASP A 53 -4.81 12.27 1.89
CA ASP A 53 -3.49 12.63 2.40
C ASP A 53 -3.10 11.72 3.59
N ILE A 54 -4.03 11.46 4.48
CA ILE A 54 -3.81 10.57 5.63
C ILE A 54 -3.58 9.13 5.18
N LYS A 55 -4.33 8.62 4.22
CA LYS A 55 -4.11 7.29 3.63
C LYS A 55 -2.70 7.15 3.05
N LYS A 56 -2.23 8.16 2.31
CA LYS A 56 -0.86 8.17 1.78
C LYS A 56 0.20 8.13 2.87
N LEU A 57 -0.01 8.90 3.95
CA LEU A 57 0.86 8.86 5.13
C LEU A 57 0.90 7.47 5.75
N LEU A 58 -0.25 6.84 5.96
CA LEU A 58 -0.35 5.51 6.54
C LEU A 58 0.33 4.45 5.67
N LYS A 59 0.15 4.51 4.36
CA LYS A 59 0.84 3.62 3.40
C LYS A 59 2.36 3.77 3.48
N LYS A 60 2.87 5.00 3.58
CA LYS A 60 4.30 5.28 3.76
C LYS A 60 4.82 4.71 5.08
N MET A 61 4.07 4.87 6.16
CA MET A 61 4.43 4.32 7.47
C MET A 61 4.51 2.79 7.46
N ILE A 62 3.58 2.12 6.78
CA ILE A 62 3.61 0.65 6.60
C ILE A 62 4.82 0.22 5.78
N LYS A 63 5.12 0.92 4.69
CA LYS A 63 6.28 0.61 3.85
C LYS A 63 7.59 0.67 4.63
N GLN A 64 7.79 1.74 5.40
CA GLN A 64 8.98 1.91 6.23
C GLN A 64 9.12 0.78 7.26
N ARG A 65 8.01 0.38 7.89
CA ARG A 65 8.00 -0.73 8.86
C ARG A 65 8.22 -2.09 8.20
N SER A 66 7.69 -2.31 7.03
CA SER A 66 7.92 -3.54 6.27
C SER A 66 9.39 -3.71 5.91
N GLU A 67 10.08 -2.64 5.54
CA GLU A 67 11.52 -2.64 5.30
C GLU A 67 12.30 -2.97 6.57
N SER A 68 11.92 -2.40 7.71
CA SER A 68 12.52 -2.72 9.02
C SER A 68 12.28 -4.18 9.42
N ILE A 69 11.07 -4.70 9.20
CA ILE A 69 10.73 -6.10 9.47
C ILE A 69 11.65 -7.05 8.70
N GLU A 70 11.89 -6.79 7.42
CA GLU A 70 12.78 -7.60 6.59
C GLU A 70 14.23 -7.58 7.12
N LEU A 71 14.71 -6.43 7.57
CA LEU A 71 16.03 -6.31 8.20
C LEU A 71 16.11 -7.07 9.51
N TYR A 72 15.09 -6.99 10.36
CA TYR A 72 15.05 -7.72 11.63
C TYR A 72 14.96 -9.23 11.43
N LYS A 73 14.22 -9.71 10.44
CA LYS A 73 14.20 -11.12 10.06
C LYS A 73 15.59 -11.62 9.67
N LYS A 74 16.32 -10.87 8.84
CA LYS A 74 17.68 -11.21 8.41
C LYS A 74 18.68 -11.26 9.56
N ASN A 75 18.47 -10.44 10.59
CA ASN A 75 19.36 -10.33 11.74
C ASN A 75 18.88 -11.14 12.96
N ASN A 76 17.86 -11.98 12.81
CA ASN A 76 17.27 -12.80 13.87
C ASN A 76 16.82 -11.98 15.11
N ARG A 77 16.34 -10.76 14.88
CA ARG A 77 15.82 -9.87 15.94
C ARG A 77 14.29 -9.94 15.98
N LYS A 78 13.80 -11.12 16.37
CA LYS A 78 12.37 -11.39 16.46
C LYS A 78 11.65 -10.47 17.46
N ASP A 79 12.31 -10.06 18.51
CA ASP A 79 11.82 -9.09 19.49
C ASP A 79 11.41 -7.75 18.85
N LEU A 80 12.28 -7.21 18.00
CA LEU A 80 12.02 -5.96 17.26
C LEU A 80 11.06 -6.17 16.07
N GLN A 81 11.16 -7.31 15.40
CA GLN A 81 10.25 -7.69 14.34
C GLN A 81 8.81 -7.70 14.82
N ASP A 82 8.51 -8.34 15.94
CA ASP A 82 7.15 -8.46 16.50
C ASP A 82 6.55 -7.10 16.84
N ILE A 83 7.35 -6.15 17.33
CA ILE A 83 6.91 -4.77 17.61
C ILE A 83 6.48 -4.07 16.32
N GLU A 84 7.30 -4.13 15.29
CA GLU A 84 7.00 -3.53 13.99
C GLU A 84 5.76 -4.15 13.33
N GLU A 85 5.61 -5.47 13.43
CA GLU A 85 4.43 -6.19 12.90
C GLU A 85 3.15 -5.79 13.62
N GLN A 86 3.18 -5.58 14.93
CA GLN A 86 2.04 -5.08 15.70
C GLN A 86 1.67 -3.65 15.28
N GLU A 87 2.64 -2.79 15.05
CA GLU A 87 2.42 -1.43 14.57
C GLU A 87 1.80 -1.42 13.16
N VAL A 88 2.31 -2.27 12.26
CA VAL A 88 1.71 -2.45 10.92
C VAL A 88 0.25 -2.90 11.02
N ALA A 89 -0.06 -3.84 11.92
CA ALA A 89 -1.44 -4.30 12.12
C ALA A 89 -2.37 -3.17 12.58
N ILE A 90 -1.92 -2.31 13.48
CA ILE A 90 -2.68 -1.14 13.95
C ILE A 90 -2.94 -0.15 12.81
N ILE A 91 -1.92 0.20 12.05
CA ILE A 91 -2.00 1.17 10.95
C ILE A 91 -2.88 0.64 9.82
N SER A 92 -2.75 -0.64 9.49
CA SER A 92 -3.50 -1.29 8.40
C SER A 92 -5.01 -1.29 8.60
N ARG A 93 -5.48 -1.15 9.83
CA ARG A 93 -6.92 -1.08 10.14
C ARG A 93 -7.62 0.13 9.53
N TYR A 94 -6.89 1.19 9.22
CA TYR A 94 -7.41 2.42 8.61
C TYR A 94 -7.36 2.42 7.08
N LEU A 95 -6.74 1.42 6.50
CA LEU A 95 -6.61 1.28 5.05
C LEU A 95 -7.55 0.19 4.52
N PRO A 96 -7.99 0.29 3.25
CA PRO A 96 -8.70 -0.81 2.60
C PRO A 96 -7.85 -2.09 2.65
N LYS A 97 -8.52 -3.22 2.83
CA LYS A 97 -7.84 -4.52 2.86
C LYS A 97 -7.06 -4.72 1.56
N GLN A 98 -5.76 -4.89 1.68
CA GLN A 98 -4.90 -5.16 0.52
C GLN A 98 -5.21 -6.56 -0.03
N ILE A 99 -5.26 -6.65 -1.34
CA ILE A 99 -5.48 -7.91 -2.06
C ILE A 99 -4.20 -8.74 -1.99
N SER A 100 -4.30 -10.06 -1.79
CA SER A 100 -3.16 -10.97 -1.78
C SER A 100 -2.40 -10.98 -3.11
N GLU A 101 -1.14 -11.44 -3.12
CA GLU A 101 -0.36 -11.56 -4.37
C GLU A 101 -1.03 -12.47 -5.39
N GLU A 102 -1.63 -13.58 -4.94
CA GLU A 102 -2.37 -14.50 -5.81
C GLU A 102 -3.58 -13.84 -6.45
N ASP A 103 -4.37 -13.13 -5.67
CA ASP A 103 -5.54 -12.40 -6.17
C ASP A 103 -5.12 -11.23 -7.06
N THR A 104 -4.02 -10.54 -6.73
CA THR A 104 -3.43 -9.51 -7.58
C THR A 104 -3.03 -10.08 -8.94
N LYS A 105 -2.42 -11.25 -8.97
CA LYS A 105 -2.06 -11.94 -10.21
C LYS A 105 -3.29 -12.28 -11.06
N LYS A 106 -4.34 -12.81 -10.44
CA LYS A 106 -5.62 -13.09 -11.13
C LYS A 106 -6.23 -11.84 -11.75
N ILE A 107 -6.27 -10.75 -11.00
CA ILE A 107 -6.78 -9.47 -11.48
C ILE A 107 -5.93 -8.95 -12.65
N CYS A 108 -4.61 -9.03 -12.56
CA CYS A 108 -3.71 -8.67 -13.66
C CYS A 108 -3.96 -9.50 -14.91
N GLU A 109 -4.15 -10.82 -14.78
CA GLU A 109 -4.48 -11.72 -15.90
C GLU A 109 -5.81 -11.35 -16.55
N GLU A 110 -6.84 -11.05 -15.77
CA GLU A 110 -8.15 -10.61 -16.27
C GLU A 110 -8.07 -9.28 -17.02
N VAL A 111 -7.33 -8.32 -16.50
CA VAL A 111 -7.14 -7.02 -17.14
C VAL A 111 -6.34 -7.16 -18.44
N ILE A 112 -5.32 -8.00 -18.49
CA ILE A 112 -4.58 -8.30 -19.72
C ILE A 112 -5.51 -8.90 -20.78
N LYS A 113 -6.38 -9.83 -20.40
CA LYS A 113 -7.39 -10.40 -21.31
C LYS A 113 -8.35 -9.36 -21.81
N SER A 114 -8.92 -8.55 -20.93
CA SER A 114 -9.94 -7.55 -21.29
C SER A 114 -9.40 -6.42 -22.18
N THR A 115 -8.14 -6.04 -22.01
CA THR A 115 -7.47 -5.02 -22.81
C THR A 115 -6.89 -5.56 -24.13
N GLY A 116 -6.80 -6.88 -24.28
CA GLY A 116 -6.16 -7.53 -25.44
C GLY A 116 -4.65 -7.30 -25.51
N ALA A 117 -4.01 -6.98 -24.40
CA ALA A 117 -2.58 -6.73 -24.33
C ALA A 117 -1.76 -7.98 -24.69
N ASN A 118 -0.75 -7.82 -25.56
CA ASN A 118 0.08 -8.91 -26.07
C ASN A 118 1.58 -8.74 -25.82
N SER A 119 2.03 -7.54 -25.47
CA SER A 119 3.44 -7.24 -25.28
C SER A 119 3.67 -6.20 -24.20
N ILE A 120 4.94 -6.00 -23.81
CA ILE A 120 5.34 -4.98 -22.84
C ILE A 120 4.92 -3.56 -23.28
N LYS A 121 4.78 -3.31 -24.58
CA LYS A 121 4.32 -2.03 -25.12
C LYS A 121 2.90 -1.66 -24.64
N ASP A 122 2.10 -2.66 -24.31
CA ASP A 122 0.72 -2.48 -23.83
C ASP A 122 0.63 -2.27 -22.32
N MET A 123 1.76 -2.25 -21.61
CA MET A 123 1.81 -2.14 -20.15
C MET A 123 1.11 -0.89 -19.61
N GLY A 124 1.27 0.25 -20.28
CA GLY A 124 0.61 1.50 -19.90
C GLY A 124 -0.92 1.40 -19.95
N LYS A 125 -1.47 0.71 -20.95
CA LYS A 125 -2.90 0.45 -21.11
C LYS A 125 -3.44 -0.44 -20.00
N VAL A 126 -2.72 -1.53 -19.69
CA VAL A 126 -3.07 -2.45 -18.61
C VAL A 126 -3.03 -1.76 -17.26
N MET A 127 -1.98 -0.99 -16.98
CA MET A 127 -1.85 -0.23 -15.74
C MET A 127 -2.93 0.83 -15.58
N GLY A 128 -3.30 1.51 -16.67
CA GLY A 128 -4.37 2.49 -16.67
C GLY A 128 -5.72 1.88 -16.32
N GLU A 129 -6.06 0.73 -16.89
CA GLU A 129 -7.29 0.01 -16.58
C GLU A 129 -7.29 -0.54 -15.14
N LEU A 130 -6.16 -1.05 -14.68
CA LEU A 130 -5.99 -1.53 -13.31
C LEU A 130 -6.21 -0.41 -12.29
N LYS A 131 -5.69 0.79 -12.56
CA LYS A 131 -5.88 1.97 -11.69
C LYS A 131 -7.33 2.43 -11.61
N LYS A 132 -8.10 2.33 -12.69
CA LYS A 132 -9.53 2.67 -12.68
C LYS A 132 -10.32 1.81 -11.70
N ASN A 133 -10.05 0.51 -11.68
CA ASN A 133 -10.88 -0.47 -10.99
C ASN A 133 -10.39 -0.81 -9.58
N ASN A 134 -9.11 -0.60 -9.27
CA ASN A 134 -8.47 -1.11 -8.05
C ASN A 134 -7.51 -0.09 -7.40
N ALA A 135 -7.82 1.20 -7.46
CA ALA A 135 -6.91 2.27 -7.05
C ALA A 135 -6.33 2.12 -5.63
N ASP A 136 -7.14 1.68 -4.67
CA ASP A 136 -6.77 1.62 -3.25
C ASP A 136 -6.45 0.22 -2.73
N SER A 137 -6.72 -0.82 -3.52
CA SER A 137 -6.67 -2.21 -3.07
C SER A 137 -5.41 -2.97 -3.50
N ILE A 138 -4.68 -2.45 -4.47
CA ILE A 138 -3.50 -3.10 -5.08
C ILE A 138 -2.27 -2.24 -4.89
N ASP A 139 -1.15 -2.89 -4.55
CA ASP A 139 0.18 -2.28 -4.64
C ASP A 139 0.61 -2.26 -6.11
N PHE A 140 0.60 -1.08 -6.72
CA PHE A 140 0.93 -0.92 -8.15
C PHE A 140 2.38 -1.25 -8.49
N SER A 141 3.30 -1.15 -7.56
CA SER A 141 4.69 -1.57 -7.77
C SER A 141 4.77 -3.09 -7.98
N LYS A 142 4.09 -3.85 -7.13
CA LYS A 142 3.99 -5.32 -7.25
C LYS A 142 3.19 -5.72 -8.49
N ALA A 143 2.06 -5.07 -8.72
CA ALA A 143 1.23 -5.32 -9.90
C ALA A 143 1.99 -5.04 -11.19
N GLY A 144 2.76 -3.96 -11.27
CA GLY A 144 3.60 -3.63 -12.41
C GLY A 144 4.63 -4.72 -12.72
N ALA A 145 5.29 -5.27 -11.70
CA ALA A 145 6.23 -6.39 -11.86
C ALA A 145 5.53 -7.66 -12.38
N ILE A 146 4.36 -7.98 -11.84
CA ILE A 146 3.55 -9.14 -12.26
C ILE A 146 3.10 -8.99 -13.71
N ILE A 147 2.58 -7.83 -14.10
CA ILE A 147 2.12 -7.55 -15.47
C ILE A 147 3.29 -7.66 -16.46
N LYS A 148 4.44 -7.10 -16.12
CA LYS A 148 5.64 -7.18 -16.96
C LYS A 148 6.05 -8.62 -17.22
N GLU A 149 6.04 -9.46 -16.21
CA GLU A 149 6.37 -10.88 -16.32
C GLU A 149 5.33 -11.65 -17.16
N LEU A 150 4.04 -11.44 -16.91
CA LEU A 150 2.95 -12.06 -17.67
C LEU A 150 3.00 -11.70 -19.16
N LEU A 151 3.26 -10.43 -19.49
CA LEU A 151 3.38 -9.97 -20.88
C LEU A 151 4.61 -10.56 -21.58
N LYS A 152 5.73 -10.70 -20.88
CA LYS A 152 6.91 -11.40 -21.41
C LYS A 152 6.63 -12.86 -21.75
N GLN A 153 5.99 -13.58 -20.84
CA GLN A 153 5.62 -15.00 -21.04
C GLN A 153 4.68 -15.14 -22.23
N LYS A 154 3.67 -14.30 -22.34
CA LYS A 154 2.71 -14.30 -23.44
C LYS A 154 3.39 -14.07 -24.80
N TRP A 155 4.30 -13.09 -24.87
CA TRP A 155 5.07 -12.79 -26.07
C TRP A 155 5.97 -13.96 -26.51
N ASN A 156 6.68 -14.60 -25.57
CA ASN A 156 7.53 -15.73 -25.83
C ASN A 156 6.75 -16.94 -26.34
N THR A 157 5.57 -17.20 -25.77
CA THR A 157 4.67 -18.28 -26.21
C THR A 157 4.19 -18.04 -27.63
N GLN A 158 3.81 -16.82 -28.00
CA GLN A 158 3.41 -16.48 -29.37
C GLN A 158 4.54 -16.67 -30.37
N LYS A 159 5.76 -16.23 -30.05
CA LYS A 159 6.94 -16.43 -30.92
C LYS A 159 7.24 -17.92 -31.18
N SER A 160 7.06 -18.76 -30.18
CA SER A 160 7.26 -20.21 -30.29
C SER A 160 6.27 -20.85 -31.25
N THR A 161 5.03 -20.34 -31.32
CA THR A 161 3.98 -20.86 -32.20
C THR A 161 4.21 -20.51 -33.68
N TYR A 162 4.87 -19.39 -33.95
CA TYR A 162 5.18 -18.95 -35.34
C TYR A 162 6.45 -19.58 -35.92
N LYS A 163 7.25 -20.34 -35.14
CA LYS A 163 8.46 -21.01 -35.59
C LYS A 163 8.25 -22.48 -36.03
N LYS A 164 7.01 -22.97 -36.01
CA LYS A 164 6.61 -24.25 -36.58
C LYS A 164 5.90 -24.04 -37.92
#